data_44913af09d8dc2135b085a3c4b8521ec
#
_entry.id   44913af09d8dc2135b085a3c4b8521ec
#
_cell.length_a   1.000
_cell.length_b   1.000
_cell.length_c   1.000
_cell.angle_alpha   90.00
_cell.angle_beta   90.00
_cell.angle_gamma   90.00
#
_symmetry.space_group_name_H-M   'P 1'
#
loop_
_entity.id
_entity.type
_entity.pdbx_description
1 polymer ?
#
loop_
_entity_poly.entity_id
_entity_poly.type
_entity_poly.pdbx_seq_one_letter_code
_entity_poly.pdbx_strand_id
1 'polypeptide(L)'
;LVMAVNAADGRPLWQRETGLTLSGGPEVAGNRLVVGSTNGELIALSTTDGTELWRTQVGSEILSVPRFAGDLVVLHTLNDSVFGFDAAKGEKLWNYDFQAPTLTLRGSSTPLIVGKYAVVGVSGGRLAKIELASGLPEWITTVTPPRGRSELERIADLNATPLVVGETLYVAAYNGDLAALDLTSGAVLWRRALSSYAGLTEADGTLYVTDSNDLVWAAKPEDGAGLWKQEALRYRNLTAPAVVGNSLVVGDLEGYVHLLARNDGRILGRQRVAKGCIQAQPLVAGGRVFVLGADGPLVDLAAAHVG
;
A
#
# COMPACT_ATOMS: atom_id res chain seq x y z
N LEU A 1 17.79 -9.45 2.43
CA LEU A 1 18.75 -8.34 2.45
C LEU A 1 17.99 -7.03 2.64
N VAL A 2 18.47 -6.14 3.53
CA VAL A 2 18.09 -4.73 3.65
C VAL A 2 19.31 -3.90 3.29
N MET A 3 19.11 -2.83 2.52
CA MET A 3 20.21 -1.96 2.09
C MET A 3 19.77 -0.49 2.17
N ALA A 4 20.65 0.36 2.68
CA ALA A 4 20.51 1.81 2.57
C ALA A 4 21.46 2.33 1.49
N VAL A 5 20.94 3.21 0.66
CA VAL A 5 21.71 3.85 -0.41
C VAL A 5 21.63 5.38 -0.29
N ASN A 6 22.66 6.06 -0.73
CA ASN A 6 22.64 7.50 -0.86
C ASN A 6 21.70 7.89 -2.02
N ALA A 7 20.68 8.67 -1.73
CA ALA A 7 19.68 9.08 -2.72
C ALA A 7 20.25 9.97 -3.84
N ALA A 8 21.38 10.63 -3.64
CA ALA A 8 21.96 11.52 -4.65
C ALA A 8 22.77 10.78 -5.72
N ASP A 9 23.45 9.68 -5.35
CA ASP A 9 24.40 8.99 -6.24
C ASP A 9 24.22 7.46 -6.27
N GLY A 10 23.26 6.90 -5.50
CA GLY A 10 22.96 5.47 -5.44
C GLY A 10 24.01 4.61 -4.72
N ARG A 11 25.05 5.22 -4.12
CA ARG A 11 26.09 4.46 -3.42
C ARG A 11 25.55 3.77 -2.18
N PRO A 12 25.87 2.49 -1.94
CA PRO A 12 25.51 1.81 -0.70
C PRO A 12 26.12 2.53 0.51
N LEU A 13 25.29 2.82 1.51
CA LEU A 13 25.72 3.32 2.81
C LEU A 13 25.98 2.15 3.75
N TRP A 14 25.07 1.19 3.77
CA TRP A 14 25.20 -0.08 4.48
C TRP A 14 24.27 -1.13 3.86
N GLN A 15 24.56 -2.40 4.16
CA GLN A 15 23.67 -3.52 3.84
C GLN A 15 23.66 -4.54 4.99
N ARG A 16 22.52 -5.19 5.19
CA ARG A 16 22.30 -6.15 6.24
C ARG A 16 21.59 -7.40 5.73
N GLU A 17 22.28 -8.53 5.84
CA GLU A 17 21.65 -9.84 5.67
C GLU A 17 20.85 -10.17 6.93
N THR A 18 19.55 -10.43 6.78
CA THR A 18 18.66 -10.76 7.91
C THR A 18 18.46 -12.25 8.09
N GLY A 19 18.82 -13.05 7.09
CA GLY A 19 18.55 -14.49 7.04
C GLY A 19 17.08 -14.82 6.74
N LEU A 20 16.24 -13.81 6.39
CA LEU A 20 14.81 -13.96 6.22
C LEU A 20 14.35 -13.58 4.81
N THR A 21 13.23 -14.17 4.38
CA THR A 21 12.48 -13.70 3.22
C THR A 21 11.60 -12.53 3.65
N LEU A 22 12.09 -11.32 3.38
CA LEU A 22 11.38 -10.08 3.71
C LEU A 22 10.22 -9.86 2.73
N SER A 23 9.08 -9.41 3.23
CA SER A 23 7.84 -9.25 2.46
C SER A 23 7.04 -7.99 2.82
N GLY A 24 7.17 -7.47 4.03
CA GLY A 24 6.48 -6.27 4.51
C GLY A 24 7.44 -5.14 4.85
N GLY A 25 7.27 -3.99 4.22
CA GLY A 25 8.12 -2.82 4.46
C GLY A 25 9.19 -2.59 3.38
N PRO A 26 10.20 -1.75 3.65
CA PRO A 26 10.50 -1.12 4.94
C PRO A 26 9.64 0.10 5.27
N GLU A 27 9.57 0.44 6.55
CA GLU A 27 9.11 1.73 7.06
C GLU A 27 10.20 2.33 7.95
N VAL A 28 10.37 3.66 7.88
CA VAL A 28 11.44 4.38 8.59
C VAL A 28 10.85 5.49 9.45
N ALA A 29 11.28 5.58 10.71
CA ALA A 29 11.01 6.71 11.58
C ALA A 29 12.23 7.00 12.48
N GLY A 30 12.76 8.22 12.36
CA GLY A 30 13.96 8.62 13.07
C GLY A 30 15.16 7.72 12.77
N ASN A 31 15.72 7.11 13.81
CA ASN A 31 16.87 6.21 13.69
C ASN A 31 16.47 4.71 13.56
N ARG A 32 15.17 4.41 13.34
CA ARG A 32 14.67 3.04 13.24
C ARG A 32 14.07 2.76 11.88
N LEU A 33 14.27 1.55 11.44
CA LEU A 33 13.66 0.95 10.26
C LEU A 33 13.02 -0.36 10.69
N VAL A 34 11.78 -0.64 10.27
CA VAL A 34 11.11 -1.92 10.53
C VAL A 34 10.78 -2.64 9.23
N VAL A 35 10.94 -3.96 9.24
CA VAL A 35 10.59 -4.86 8.14
C VAL A 35 9.95 -6.13 8.66
N GLY A 36 9.03 -6.68 7.89
CA GLY A 36 8.36 -7.94 8.15
C GLY A 36 8.81 -9.04 7.20
N SER A 37 8.66 -10.29 7.62
CA SER A 37 8.98 -11.48 6.84
C SER A 37 7.78 -12.36 6.54
N THR A 38 7.92 -13.26 5.55
CA THR A 38 6.93 -14.30 5.25
C THR A 38 6.78 -15.33 6.36
N ASN A 39 7.76 -15.42 7.27
CA ASN A 39 7.70 -16.32 8.43
C ASN A 39 7.06 -15.65 9.67
N GLY A 40 6.57 -14.40 9.52
CA GLY A 40 5.96 -13.66 10.63
C GLY A 40 6.95 -13.05 11.62
N GLU A 41 8.19 -12.80 11.21
CA GLU A 41 9.14 -12.08 12.04
C GLU A 41 9.09 -10.58 11.69
N LEU A 42 8.94 -9.75 12.70
CA LEU A 42 9.07 -8.29 12.63
C LEU A 42 10.42 -7.91 13.21
N ILE A 43 11.23 -7.17 12.45
CA ILE A 43 12.60 -6.80 12.84
C ILE A 43 12.74 -5.29 12.78
N ALA A 44 13.37 -4.70 13.79
CA ALA A 44 13.83 -3.32 13.73
C ALA A 44 15.35 -3.26 13.56
N LEU A 45 15.76 -2.38 12.66
CA LEU A 45 17.17 -2.10 12.37
C LEU A 45 17.47 -0.62 12.60
N SER A 46 18.71 -0.33 12.95
CA SER A 46 19.24 1.04 12.98
C SER A 46 19.37 1.59 11.56
N THR A 47 18.87 2.79 11.30
CA THR A 47 19.03 3.45 10.00
C THR A 47 20.48 3.90 9.75
N THR A 48 21.29 4.01 10.80
CA THR A 48 22.69 4.49 10.71
C THR A 48 23.62 3.45 10.08
N ASP A 49 23.45 2.17 10.50
CA ASP A 49 24.42 1.11 10.17
C ASP A 49 23.80 -0.27 9.90
N GLY A 50 22.46 -0.38 9.95
CA GLY A 50 21.71 -1.62 9.74
C GLY A 50 21.83 -2.63 10.89
N THR A 51 22.34 -2.24 12.07
CA THR A 51 22.38 -3.14 13.23
C THR A 51 20.95 -3.47 13.71
N GLU A 52 20.74 -4.75 14.08
CA GLU A 52 19.45 -5.19 14.61
C GLU A 52 19.25 -4.63 16.03
N LEU A 53 18.14 -3.91 16.22
CA LEU A 53 17.76 -3.31 17.49
C LEU A 53 16.91 -4.28 18.31
N TRP A 54 15.94 -4.91 17.66
CA TRP A 54 15.07 -5.94 18.25
C TRP A 54 14.41 -6.79 17.17
N ARG A 55 13.90 -7.93 17.58
CA ARG A 55 13.14 -8.88 16.75
C ARG A 55 12.00 -9.46 17.56
N THR A 56 10.84 -9.62 16.94
CA THR A 56 9.69 -10.27 17.54
C THR A 56 8.97 -11.18 16.55
N GLN A 57 8.23 -12.18 17.05
CA GLN A 57 7.49 -13.15 16.25
C GLN A 57 5.99 -12.88 16.37
N VAL A 58 5.30 -12.85 15.21
CA VAL A 58 3.83 -12.89 15.13
C VAL A 58 3.39 -14.17 14.45
N GLY A 59 2.34 -14.76 14.70
CA GLY A 59 1.96 -16.10 14.24
C GLY A 59 1.52 -16.21 12.76
N SER A 60 1.77 -15.19 11.93
CA SER A 60 1.29 -15.12 10.54
C SER A 60 2.22 -14.28 9.66
N GLU A 61 2.16 -14.51 8.34
CA GLU A 61 2.95 -13.75 7.35
C GLU A 61 2.71 -12.24 7.47
N ILE A 62 3.79 -11.46 7.30
CA ILE A 62 3.75 -9.99 7.27
C ILE A 62 3.93 -9.55 5.82
N LEU A 63 2.82 -9.24 5.14
CA LEU A 63 2.82 -8.77 3.75
C LEU A 63 2.62 -7.26 3.66
N SER A 64 1.95 -6.66 4.64
CA SER A 64 1.75 -5.21 4.73
C SER A 64 2.99 -4.50 5.25
N VAL A 65 3.14 -3.23 4.91
CA VAL A 65 4.17 -2.38 5.50
C VAL A 65 3.82 -2.09 6.96
N PRO A 66 4.67 -2.47 7.95
CA PRO A 66 4.48 -2.02 9.33
C PRO A 66 4.57 -0.49 9.41
N ARG A 67 3.75 0.17 10.22
CA ARG A 67 3.70 1.64 10.28
C ARG A 67 4.07 2.17 11.64
N PHE A 68 4.93 3.18 11.68
CA PHE A 68 5.20 3.91 12.91
C PHE A 68 4.05 4.87 13.24
N ALA A 69 3.66 4.91 14.51
CA ALA A 69 2.70 5.85 15.09
C ALA A 69 3.27 6.39 16.41
N GLY A 70 4.19 7.34 16.35
CA GLY A 70 4.97 7.79 17.50
C GLY A 70 5.85 6.67 18.07
N ASP A 71 5.63 6.32 19.34
CA ASP A 71 6.35 5.23 20.02
C ASP A 71 5.74 3.84 19.76
N LEU A 72 4.83 3.72 18.82
CA LEU A 72 4.16 2.48 18.46
C LEU A 72 4.55 2.04 17.04
N VAL A 73 4.67 0.73 16.83
CA VAL A 73 4.65 0.10 15.50
C VAL A 73 3.34 -0.64 15.34
N VAL A 74 2.55 -0.28 14.33
CA VAL A 74 1.29 -0.96 13.99
C VAL A 74 1.55 -1.91 12.82
N LEU A 75 1.10 -3.14 12.97
CA LEU A 75 1.28 -4.21 12.01
C LEU A 75 -0.05 -4.90 11.71
N HIS A 76 -0.32 -5.18 10.43
CA HIS A 76 -1.42 -6.02 9.97
C HIS A 76 -0.85 -7.26 9.28
N THR A 77 -1.34 -8.43 9.64
CA THR A 77 -0.85 -9.73 9.16
C THR A 77 -1.84 -10.40 8.22
N LEU A 78 -1.39 -11.42 7.49
CA LEU A 78 -2.19 -12.14 6.49
C LEU A 78 -3.47 -12.81 7.06
N ASN A 79 -3.47 -13.19 8.34
CA ASN A 79 -4.64 -13.78 9.01
C ASN A 79 -5.60 -12.73 9.62
N ASP A 80 -5.56 -11.48 9.15
CA ASP A 80 -6.37 -10.36 9.65
C ASP A 80 -6.16 -10.03 11.14
N SER A 81 -4.97 -10.26 11.68
CA SER A 81 -4.62 -9.77 13.01
C SER A 81 -3.89 -8.43 12.92
N VAL A 82 -4.28 -7.48 13.76
CA VAL A 82 -3.60 -6.18 13.89
C VAL A 82 -2.93 -6.11 15.24
N PHE A 83 -1.68 -5.68 15.24
CA PHE A 83 -0.83 -5.63 16.43
C PHE A 83 -0.30 -4.22 16.65
N GLY A 84 -0.10 -3.87 17.91
CA GLY A 84 0.70 -2.72 18.35
C GLY A 84 1.89 -3.18 19.15
N PHE A 85 3.08 -2.71 18.77
CA PHE A 85 4.34 -3.00 19.44
C PHE A 85 4.99 -1.72 19.93
N ASP A 86 5.71 -1.79 21.05
CA ASP A 86 6.62 -0.73 21.48
C ASP A 86 7.73 -0.55 20.43
N ALA A 87 7.87 0.64 19.88
CA ALA A 87 8.81 0.90 18.79
C ALA A 87 10.28 0.82 19.22
N ALA A 88 10.56 0.98 20.52
CA ALA A 88 11.93 0.93 21.04
C ALA A 88 12.39 -0.49 21.39
N LYS A 89 11.46 -1.35 21.82
CA LYS A 89 11.77 -2.67 22.37
C LYS A 89 11.22 -3.84 21.57
N GLY A 90 10.21 -3.61 20.71
CA GLY A 90 9.51 -4.67 19.99
C GLY A 90 8.58 -5.52 20.88
N GLU A 91 8.27 -5.03 22.09
CA GLU A 91 7.32 -5.69 23.00
C GLU A 91 5.89 -5.50 22.48
N LYS A 92 5.11 -6.61 22.44
CA LYS A 92 3.71 -6.53 22.04
C LYS A 92 2.89 -5.84 23.14
N LEU A 93 2.22 -4.75 22.80
CA LEU A 93 1.36 -3.99 23.69
C LEU A 93 -0.09 -4.44 23.61
N TRP A 94 -0.57 -4.68 22.39
CA TRP A 94 -1.93 -5.16 22.14
C TRP A 94 -2.01 -5.93 20.81
N ASN A 95 -3.09 -6.69 20.63
CA ASN A 95 -3.53 -7.22 19.34
C ASN A 95 -5.04 -7.25 19.26
N TYR A 96 -5.55 -7.18 18.04
CA TYR A 96 -6.96 -7.36 17.70
C TYR A 96 -7.06 -8.32 16.51
N ASP A 97 -7.82 -9.41 16.69
CA ASP A 97 -7.99 -10.46 15.71
C ASP A 97 -9.37 -10.32 15.05
N PHE A 98 -9.40 -10.04 13.76
CA PHE A 98 -10.62 -10.04 12.99
C PHE A 98 -10.97 -11.47 12.56
N GLN A 99 -12.27 -11.78 12.51
CA GLN A 99 -12.71 -13.03 11.93
C GLN A 99 -12.55 -12.96 10.40
N ALA A 100 -11.59 -13.70 9.86
CA ALA A 100 -11.38 -13.83 8.43
C ALA A 100 -12.40 -14.80 7.82
N PRO A 101 -12.88 -14.58 6.58
CA PRO A 101 -13.61 -15.56 5.80
C PRO A 101 -12.75 -16.81 5.53
N THR A 102 -13.41 -17.90 5.09
CA THR A 102 -12.72 -19.17 4.76
C THR A 102 -11.72 -19.01 3.61
N LEU A 103 -12.02 -18.12 2.65
CA LEU A 103 -11.16 -17.81 1.51
C LEU A 103 -10.92 -16.30 1.43
N THR A 104 -9.66 -15.91 1.31
CA THR A 104 -9.21 -14.53 1.13
C THR A 104 -8.11 -14.50 0.08
N LEU A 105 -7.87 -13.33 -0.51
CA LEU A 105 -6.65 -13.13 -1.30
C LEU A 105 -5.42 -13.15 -0.40
N ARG A 106 -4.30 -13.62 -0.95
CA ARG A 106 -3.01 -13.48 -0.28
C ARG A 106 -2.54 -12.02 -0.36
N GLY A 107 -2.83 -11.27 0.68
CA GLY A 107 -2.47 -9.85 0.82
C GLY A 107 -3.01 -9.30 2.12
N SER A 108 -2.44 -8.19 2.57
CA SER A 108 -2.94 -7.45 3.72
C SER A 108 -2.75 -5.95 3.49
N SER A 109 -3.76 -5.18 3.87
CA SER A 109 -3.73 -3.72 3.77
C SER A 109 -2.65 -3.15 4.69
N THR A 110 -1.87 -2.20 4.19
CA THR A 110 -0.97 -1.42 5.04
C THR A 110 -1.80 -0.51 5.95
N PRO A 111 -1.58 -0.50 7.27
CA PRO A 111 -2.28 0.40 8.18
C PRO A 111 -2.04 1.86 7.82
N LEU A 112 -3.10 2.65 7.72
CA LEU A 112 -3.01 4.10 7.55
C LEU A 112 -3.12 4.78 8.92
N ILE A 113 -2.08 5.48 9.34
CA ILE A 113 -2.08 6.18 10.63
C ILE A 113 -2.72 7.56 10.46
N VAL A 114 -3.78 7.83 11.23
CA VAL A 114 -4.50 9.11 11.23
C VAL A 114 -4.74 9.57 12.66
N GLY A 115 -3.96 10.55 13.11
CA GLY A 115 -4.01 11.03 14.48
C GLY A 115 -3.75 9.92 15.50
N LYS A 116 -4.71 9.64 16.37
CA LYS A 116 -4.64 8.56 17.37
C LYS A 116 -5.23 7.23 16.90
N TYR A 117 -5.44 7.05 15.60
CA TYR A 117 -6.06 5.86 15.02
C TYR A 117 -5.22 5.24 13.92
N ALA A 118 -5.42 3.95 13.72
CA ALA A 118 -5.02 3.23 12.52
C ALA A 118 -6.27 2.81 11.74
N VAL A 119 -6.27 3.04 10.43
CA VAL A 119 -7.33 2.54 9.53
C VAL A 119 -6.76 1.37 8.73
N VAL A 120 -7.47 0.25 8.74
CA VAL A 120 -7.01 -1.02 8.17
C VAL A 120 -8.11 -1.64 7.33
N GLY A 121 -7.80 -1.98 6.08
CA GLY A 121 -8.66 -2.84 5.26
C GLY A 121 -8.49 -4.29 5.70
N VAL A 122 -9.59 -4.99 5.95
CA VAL A 122 -9.58 -6.40 6.33
C VAL A 122 -10.43 -7.23 5.36
N SER A 123 -10.27 -8.53 5.42
CA SER A 123 -10.96 -9.46 4.51
C SER A 123 -12.48 -9.36 4.59
N GLY A 124 -13.15 -9.76 3.52
CA GLY A 124 -14.60 -9.68 3.40
C GLY A 124 -15.12 -8.28 3.13
N GLY A 125 -14.31 -7.42 2.53
CA GLY A 125 -14.69 -6.07 2.10
C GLY A 125 -14.95 -5.11 3.24
N ARG A 126 -14.30 -5.30 4.39
CA ARG A 126 -14.49 -4.49 5.59
C ARG A 126 -13.31 -3.54 5.80
N LEU A 127 -13.61 -2.39 6.40
CA LEU A 127 -12.65 -1.40 6.86
C LEU A 127 -12.82 -1.19 8.36
N ALA A 128 -11.73 -1.11 9.10
CA ALA A 128 -11.75 -0.88 10.54
C ALA A 128 -10.92 0.35 10.90
N LYS A 129 -11.40 1.14 11.86
CA LYS A 129 -10.67 2.23 12.50
C LYS A 129 -10.38 1.82 13.94
N ILE A 130 -9.11 1.68 14.27
CA ILE A 130 -8.61 1.11 15.53
C ILE A 130 -7.94 2.22 16.33
N GLU A 131 -8.27 2.34 17.61
CA GLU A 131 -7.59 3.27 18.51
C GLU A 131 -6.20 2.73 18.86
N LEU A 132 -5.16 3.54 18.64
CA LEU A 132 -3.76 3.15 18.84
C LEU A 132 -3.41 2.82 20.30
N ALA A 133 -4.06 3.48 21.25
CA ALA A 133 -3.78 3.29 22.68
C ALA A 133 -4.29 1.94 23.21
N SER A 134 -5.45 1.51 22.75
CA SER A 134 -6.14 0.31 23.25
C SER A 134 -6.07 -0.89 22.30
N GLY A 135 -5.84 -0.65 21.01
CA GLY A 135 -5.97 -1.67 19.96
C GLY A 135 -7.41 -2.05 19.64
N LEU A 136 -8.40 -1.35 20.21
CA LEU A 136 -9.81 -1.66 19.98
C LEU A 136 -10.38 -0.88 18.80
N PRO A 137 -11.26 -1.49 17.98
CA PRO A 137 -11.91 -0.79 16.91
C PRO A 137 -12.93 0.23 17.43
N GLU A 138 -12.85 1.47 16.95
CA GLU A 138 -13.88 2.50 17.16
C GLU A 138 -15.10 2.20 16.29
N TRP A 139 -14.86 1.80 15.05
CA TRP A 139 -15.87 1.29 14.13
C TRP A 139 -15.30 0.26 13.15
N ILE A 140 -16.19 -0.62 12.67
CA ILE A 140 -15.94 -1.57 11.59
C ILE A 140 -17.08 -1.43 10.58
N THR A 141 -16.76 -1.12 9.32
CA THR A 141 -17.75 -0.92 8.26
C THR A 141 -17.55 -1.90 7.12
N THR A 142 -18.61 -2.53 6.64
CA THR A 142 -18.62 -3.28 5.40
C THR A 142 -18.70 -2.31 4.22
N VAL A 143 -17.58 -2.14 3.53
CA VAL A 143 -17.46 -1.25 2.37
C VAL A 143 -18.08 -1.92 1.15
N THR A 144 -17.66 -3.15 0.87
CA THR A 144 -18.16 -3.95 -0.25
C THR A 144 -18.71 -5.26 0.30
N PRO A 145 -20.04 -5.46 0.30
CA PRO A 145 -20.61 -6.75 0.67
C PRO A 145 -20.14 -7.83 -0.33
N PRO A 146 -19.72 -9.01 0.15
CA PRO A 146 -19.37 -10.12 -0.73
C PRO A 146 -20.53 -10.47 -1.67
N ARG A 147 -20.26 -10.52 -2.98
CA ARG A 147 -21.27 -10.79 -4.03
C ARG A 147 -20.89 -12.06 -4.77
N GLY A 148 -21.87 -12.91 -5.11
CA GLY A 148 -21.64 -14.11 -5.89
C GLY A 148 -22.26 -15.36 -5.29
N ARG A 149 -22.22 -16.46 -6.07
CA ARG A 149 -22.82 -17.77 -5.71
C ARG A 149 -21.80 -18.76 -5.16
N SER A 150 -20.54 -18.61 -5.54
CA SER A 150 -19.42 -19.43 -5.06
C SER A 150 -18.56 -18.69 -4.03
N GLU A 151 -17.80 -19.42 -3.23
CA GLU A 151 -16.83 -18.84 -2.29
C GLU A 151 -15.79 -17.95 -3.00
N LEU A 152 -15.34 -18.35 -4.21
CA LEU A 152 -14.41 -17.57 -5.00
C LEU A 152 -15.00 -16.23 -5.47
N GLU A 153 -16.25 -16.23 -5.91
CA GLU A 153 -16.95 -14.99 -6.32
C GLU A 153 -17.18 -14.03 -5.15
N ARG A 154 -17.22 -14.57 -3.92
CA ARG A 154 -17.44 -13.80 -2.70
C ARG A 154 -16.17 -13.19 -2.10
N ILE A 155 -15.00 -13.50 -2.65
CA ILE A 155 -13.77 -12.83 -2.22
C ILE A 155 -13.89 -11.35 -2.55
N ALA A 156 -13.93 -10.52 -1.52
CA ALA A 156 -13.95 -9.06 -1.62
C ALA A 156 -13.02 -8.52 -0.54
N ASP A 157 -11.76 -8.23 -0.91
CA ASP A 157 -10.72 -7.89 0.06
C ASP A 157 -10.22 -6.46 -0.17
N LEU A 158 -10.02 -5.74 0.94
CA LEU A 158 -9.45 -4.40 0.97
C LEU A 158 -7.95 -4.50 1.26
N ASN A 159 -7.17 -5.00 0.28
CA ASN A 159 -5.73 -5.17 0.43
C ASN A 159 -4.93 -3.90 0.09
N ALA A 160 -5.52 -2.99 -0.68
CA ALA A 160 -4.92 -1.70 -0.96
C ALA A 160 -4.88 -0.81 0.30
N THR A 161 -3.84 0.00 0.41
CA THR A 161 -3.74 0.98 1.49
C THR A 161 -4.88 2.01 1.37
N PRO A 162 -5.66 2.26 2.44
CA PRO A 162 -6.65 3.33 2.44
C PRO A 162 -5.99 4.70 2.25
N LEU A 163 -6.71 5.65 1.68
CA LEU A 163 -6.26 7.02 1.48
C LEU A 163 -7.19 7.99 2.22
N VAL A 164 -6.62 8.98 2.90
CA VAL A 164 -7.38 10.06 3.56
C VAL A 164 -7.12 11.38 2.87
N VAL A 165 -8.20 12.10 2.55
CA VAL A 165 -8.17 13.47 2.07
C VAL A 165 -9.17 14.28 2.89
N GLY A 166 -8.67 15.18 3.73
CA GLY A 166 -9.50 15.88 4.71
C GLY A 166 -10.17 14.91 5.69
N GLU A 167 -11.50 14.90 5.72
CA GLU A 167 -12.29 14.00 6.58
C GLU A 167 -12.87 12.78 5.81
N THR A 168 -12.42 12.56 4.58
CA THR A 168 -12.90 11.48 3.72
C THR A 168 -11.85 10.39 3.55
N LEU A 169 -12.26 9.15 3.77
CA LEU A 169 -11.49 7.94 3.47
C LEU A 169 -11.89 7.41 2.09
N TYR A 170 -10.90 7.10 1.27
CA TYR A 170 -11.07 6.42 -0.02
C TYR A 170 -10.43 5.05 0.03
N VAL A 171 -11.15 4.06 -0.45
CA VAL A 171 -10.69 2.67 -0.51
C VAL A 171 -11.15 2.02 -1.82
N ALA A 172 -10.36 1.07 -2.29
CA ALA A 172 -10.73 0.24 -3.43
C ALA A 172 -10.60 -1.24 -3.04
N ALA A 173 -11.64 -2.02 -3.34
CA ALA A 173 -11.69 -3.43 -3.03
C ALA A 173 -11.44 -4.28 -4.29
N TYR A 174 -10.71 -5.38 -4.12
CA TYR A 174 -10.69 -6.43 -5.13
C TYR A 174 -12.09 -7.06 -5.23
N ASN A 175 -12.53 -7.32 -6.45
CA ASN A 175 -13.86 -7.87 -6.76
C ASN A 175 -15.02 -7.07 -6.13
N GLY A 176 -14.78 -5.78 -5.93
CA GLY A 176 -15.66 -4.89 -5.18
C GLY A 176 -15.80 -3.50 -5.77
N ASP A 177 -15.86 -2.52 -4.89
CA ASP A 177 -16.15 -1.13 -5.21
C ASP A 177 -14.97 -0.21 -4.86
N LEU A 178 -14.83 0.87 -5.60
CA LEU A 178 -14.20 2.11 -5.13
C LEU A 178 -15.22 2.83 -4.25
N ALA A 179 -14.86 3.23 -3.07
CA ALA A 179 -15.78 3.87 -2.13
C ALA A 179 -15.14 5.03 -1.37
N ALA A 180 -15.98 5.97 -0.97
CA ALA A 180 -15.64 6.98 0.01
C ALA A 180 -16.44 6.78 1.30
N LEU A 181 -15.78 7.02 2.43
CA LEU A 181 -16.38 6.93 3.76
C LEU A 181 -16.04 8.19 4.56
N ASP A 182 -16.93 8.54 5.45
CA ASP A 182 -16.64 9.53 6.50
C ASP A 182 -15.63 8.96 7.51
N LEU A 183 -14.51 9.64 7.71
CA LEU A 183 -13.43 9.17 8.58
C LEU A 183 -13.85 9.03 10.05
N THR A 184 -14.77 9.88 10.50
CA THR A 184 -15.20 9.92 11.90
C THR A 184 -16.16 8.78 12.21
N SER A 185 -17.21 8.64 11.42
CA SER A 185 -18.30 7.68 11.68
C SER A 185 -18.13 6.32 10.98
N GLY A 186 -17.26 6.24 9.97
CA GLY A 186 -17.16 5.07 9.09
C GLY A 186 -18.36 4.91 8.14
N ALA A 187 -19.26 5.90 8.06
CA ALA A 187 -20.41 5.85 7.16
C ALA A 187 -19.96 5.93 5.70
N VAL A 188 -20.50 5.05 4.85
CA VAL A 188 -20.22 5.07 3.42
C VAL A 188 -20.94 6.23 2.76
N LEU A 189 -20.19 7.15 2.18
CA LEU A 189 -20.71 8.33 1.47
C LEU A 189 -21.16 7.98 0.05
N TRP A 190 -20.33 7.23 -0.67
CA TRP A 190 -20.66 6.71 -1.99
C TRP A 190 -19.87 5.43 -2.32
N ARG A 191 -20.36 4.67 -3.32
CA ARG A 191 -19.71 3.50 -3.93
C ARG A 191 -19.81 3.57 -5.44
N ARG A 192 -18.75 3.08 -6.11
CA ARG A 192 -18.69 2.89 -7.57
C ARG A 192 -18.14 1.51 -7.89
N ALA A 193 -18.79 0.79 -8.76
CA ALA A 193 -18.33 -0.51 -9.25
C ALA A 193 -16.98 -0.32 -9.99
N LEU A 194 -15.88 -0.55 -9.29
CA LEU A 194 -14.52 -0.50 -9.79
C LEU A 194 -13.67 -1.37 -8.88
N SER A 195 -13.33 -2.57 -9.38
CA SER A 195 -12.47 -3.51 -8.68
C SER A 195 -11.01 -3.10 -8.80
N SER A 196 -10.28 -3.05 -7.68
CA SER A 196 -8.85 -2.79 -7.68
C SER A 196 -8.15 -3.53 -6.54
N TYR A 197 -6.99 -4.09 -6.85
CA TYR A 197 -6.03 -4.62 -5.86
C TYR A 197 -4.74 -3.79 -5.81
N ALA A 198 -4.47 -3.01 -6.84
CA ALA A 198 -3.23 -2.25 -6.96
C ALA A 198 -3.20 -1.05 -6.00
N GLY A 199 -4.33 -0.36 -5.85
CA GLY A 199 -4.45 0.81 -5.00
C GLY A 199 -4.78 2.10 -5.74
N LEU A 200 -4.78 3.19 -4.99
CA LEU A 200 -5.20 4.50 -5.46
C LEU A 200 -4.29 5.60 -4.91
N THR A 201 -4.30 6.74 -5.58
CA THR A 201 -3.66 7.98 -5.12
C THR A 201 -4.58 9.17 -5.40
N GLU A 202 -4.34 10.28 -4.72
CA GLU A 202 -5.06 11.53 -4.94
C GLU A 202 -4.05 12.65 -5.19
N ALA A 203 -4.39 13.55 -6.08
CA ALA A 203 -3.69 14.82 -6.23
C ALA A 203 -4.61 15.87 -6.84
N ASP A 204 -4.57 17.07 -6.25
CA ASP A 204 -5.29 18.28 -6.69
C ASP A 204 -6.78 18.02 -6.98
N GLY A 205 -7.45 17.31 -6.06
CA GLY A 205 -8.88 17.02 -6.16
C GLY A 205 -9.25 15.97 -7.22
N THR A 206 -8.32 15.06 -7.54
CA THR A 206 -8.58 13.95 -8.48
C THR A 206 -8.05 12.64 -7.90
N LEU A 207 -8.91 11.62 -7.86
CA LEU A 207 -8.53 10.26 -7.52
C LEU A 207 -8.00 9.55 -8.76
N TYR A 208 -6.86 8.87 -8.63
CA TYR A 208 -6.29 8.00 -9.66
C TYR A 208 -6.25 6.57 -9.14
N VAL A 209 -6.78 5.64 -9.93
CA VAL A 209 -6.93 4.22 -9.53
C VAL A 209 -6.50 3.33 -10.68
N THR A 210 -5.71 2.29 -10.39
CA THR A 210 -5.50 1.19 -11.34
C THR A 210 -6.51 0.09 -11.02
N ASP A 211 -7.37 -0.26 -11.97
CA ASP A 211 -8.36 -1.33 -11.77
C ASP A 211 -7.78 -2.73 -11.99
N SER A 212 -8.56 -3.76 -11.68
CA SER A 212 -8.15 -5.17 -11.80
C SER A 212 -7.96 -5.66 -13.25
N ASN A 213 -8.29 -4.85 -14.24
CA ASN A 213 -8.02 -5.09 -15.66
C ASN A 213 -6.85 -4.23 -16.19
N ASP A 214 -6.11 -3.59 -15.28
CA ASP A 214 -5.00 -2.67 -15.58
C ASP A 214 -5.40 -1.42 -16.39
N LEU A 215 -6.64 -0.96 -16.17
CA LEU A 215 -7.04 0.36 -16.64
C LEU A 215 -6.69 1.40 -15.59
N VAL A 216 -6.08 2.49 -16.01
CA VAL A 216 -5.84 3.64 -15.12
C VAL A 216 -7.00 4.62 -15.25
N TRP A 217 -7.65 4.91 -14.15
CA TRP A 217 -8.81 5.81 -14.06
C TRP A 217 -8.45 7.10 -13.35
N ALA A 218 -9.00 8.21 -13.83
CA ALA A 218 -9.18 9.42 -13.03
C ALA A 218 -10.65 9.56 -12.66
N ALA A 219 -10.94 9.87 -11.41
CA ALA A 219 -12.30 9.98 -10.88
C ALA A 219 -12.42 11.18 -9.95
N LYS A 220 -13.65 11.70 -9.84
CA LYS A 220 -13.98 12.77 -8.91
C LYS A 220 -14.04 12.25 -7.49
N PRO A 221 -13.46 12.93 -6.50
CA PRO A 221 -13.54 12.51 -5.09
C PRO A 221 -14.97 12.57 -4.52
N GLU A 222 -15.81 13.49 -5.00
CA GLU A 222 -17.12 13.78 -4.45
C GLU A 222 -18.13 12.64 -4.65
N ASP A 223 -18.02 11.94 -5.78
CA ASP A 223 -19.01 10.92 -6.17
C ASP A 223 -18.40 9.71 -6.91
N GLY A 224 -17.07 9.70 -7.12
CA GLY A 224 -16.37 8.65 -7.86
C GLY A 224 -16.67 8.64 -9.36
N ALA A 225 -17.26 9.70 -9.93
CA ALA A 225 -17.53 9.78 -11.37
C ALA A 225 -16.22 9.81 -12.16
N GLY A 226 -16.12 8.95 -13.18
CA GLY A 226 -14.94 8.89 -14.05
C GLY A 226 -14.77 10.17 -14.86
N LEU A 227 -13.56 10.72 -14.85
CA LEU A 227 -13.15 11.84 -15.68
C LEU A 227 -12.54 11.36 -17.00
N TRP A 228 -11.65 10.40 -16.91
CA TRP A 228 -11.04 9.71 -18.04
C TRP A 228 -10.57 8.31 -17.62
N LYS A 229 -10.28 7.44 -18.61
CA LYS A 229 -9.63 6.15 -18.42
C LYS A 229 -8.62 5.88 -19.51
N GLN A 230 -7.50 5.25 -19.15
CA GLN A 230 -6.48 4.77 -20.07
C GLN A 230 -6.57 3.24 -20.18
N GLU A 231 -6.81 2.72 -21.39
CA GLU A 231 -7.02 1.29 -21.66
C GLU A 231 -5.86 0.60 -22.41
N ALA A 232 -4.92 1.37 -22.95
CA ALA A 232 -3.83 0.81 -23.78
C ALA A 232 -2.82 -0.03 -22.99
N LEU A 233 -2.87 0.03 -21.64
CA LEU A 233 -1.99 -0.74 -20.74
C LEU A 233 -2.69 -1.97 -20.15
N ARG A 234 -3.84 -2.37 -20.68
CA ARG A 234 -4.62 -3.50 -20.21
C ARG A 234 -3.80 -4.79 -20.17
N TYR A 235 -3.98 -5.60 -19.12
CA TYR A 235 -3.32 -6.90 -18.87
C TYR A 235 -1.80 -6.81 -18.70
N ARG A 236 -1.29 -5.69 -18.21
CA ARG A 236 0.14 -5.52 -17.92
C ARG A 236 0.50 -5.64 -16.45
N ASN A 237 -0.47 -5.97 -15.59
CA ASN A 237 -0.31 -6.09 -14.15
C ASN A 237 0.31 -4.81 -13.54
N LEU A 238 -0.41 -3.72 -13.72
CA LEU A 238 0.04 -2.39 -13.34
C LEU A 238 0.07 -2.20 -11.83
N THR A 239 1.04 -1.43 -11.35
CA THR A 239 1.07 -0.94 -9.96
C THR A 239 0.01 0.14 -9.74
N ALA A 240 -0.22 0.51 -8.46
CA ALA A 240 -0.91 1.75 -8.14
C ALA A 240 -0.21 2.94 -8.82
N PRO A 241 -0.98 3.97 -9.25
CA PRO A 241 -0.38 5.15 -9.86
C PRO A 241 0.30 6.02 -8.79
N ALA A 242 1.47 6.57 -9.12
CA ALA A 242 2.15 7.60 -8.33
C ALA A 242 2.10 8.93 -9.10
N VAL A 243 1.99 10.06 -8.38
CA VAL A 243 1.90 11.38 -8.99
C VAL A 243 3.26 12.07 -8.93
N VAL A 244 3.73 12.57 -10.08
CA VAL A 244 4.93 13.42 -10.19
C VAL A 244 4.64 14.61 -11.10
N GLY A 245 4.56 15.79 -10.53
CA GLY A 245 4.16 17.00 -11.28
C GLY A 245 2.82 16.83 -11.99
N ASN A 246 2.80 17.05 -13.30
CA ASN A 246 1.59 16.91 -14.14
C ASN A 246 1.41 15.50 -14.73
N SER A 247 2.13 14.50 -14.19
CA SER A 247 2.14 13.15 -14.71
C SER A 247 1.81 12.12 -13.65
N LEU A 248 1.29 10.97 -14.12
CA LEU A 248 1.19 9.72 -13.36
C LEU A 248 2.27 8.76 -13.82
N VAL A 249 2.78 7.99 -12.87
CA VAL A 249 3.75 6.92 -13.13
C VAL A 249 3.17 5.60 -12.67
N VAL A 250 3.18 4.58 -13.53
CA VAL A 250 2.83 3.20 -13.20
C VAL A 250 3.91 2.25 -13.68
N GLY A 251 4.22 1.22 -12.91
CA GLY A 251 5.09 0.13 -13.29
C GLY A 251 4.30 -1.06 -13.82
N ASP A 252 4.94 -1.95 -14.61
CA ASP A 252 4.29 -3.13 -15.14
C ASP A 252 5.07 -4.43 -14.93
N LEU A 253 4.45 -5.56 -15.33
CA LEU A 253 5.01 -6.92 -15.18
C LEU A 253 6.27 -7.20 -16.02
N GLU A 254 6.51 -6.42 -17.09
CA GLU A 254 7.68 -6.58 -17.96
C GLU A 254 8.84 -5.65 -17.59
N GLY A 255 8.69 -4.92 -16.45
CA GLY A 255 9.70 -3.99 -15.94
C GLY A 255 9.72 -2.64 -16.64
N TYR A 256 8.61 -2.27 -17.29
CA TYR A 256 8.45 -0.92 -17.83
C TYR A 256 7.78 0.01 -16.82
N VAL A 257 8.26 1.24 -16.82
CA VAL A 257 7.57 2.38 -16.22
C VAL A 257 6.89 3.15 -17.34
N HIS A 258 5.61 3.45 -17.16
CA HIS A 258 4.81 4.25 -18.07
C HIS A 258 4.51 5.60 -17.42
N LEU A 259 4.65 6.67 -18.21
CA LEU A 259 4.30 8.03 -17.84
C LEU A 259 3.00 8.42 -18.54
N LEU A 260 2.00 8.87 -17.79
CA LEU A 260 0.69 9.28 -18.30
C LEU A 260 0.43 10.75 -17.96
N ALA A 261 -0.21 11.48 -18.84
CA ALA A 261 -0.68 12.85 -18.54
C ALA A 261 -1.84 12.80 -17.54
N ARG A 262 -1.81 13.63 -16.50
CA ARG A 262 -2.85 13.65 -15.47
C ARG A 262 -4.20 14.16 -15.96
N ASN A 263 -4.21 15.04 -16.96
CA ASN A 263 -5.42 15.71 -17.45
C ASN A 263 -6.30 14.81 -18.33
N ASP A 264 -5.71 13.88 -19.08
CA ASP A 264 -6.44 13.08 -20.08
C ASP A 264 -6.02 11.60 -20.13
N GLY A 265 -5.03 11.18 -19.33
CA GLY A 265 -4.51 9.82 -19.28
C GLY A 265 -3.67 9.41 -20.50
N ARG A 266 -3.33 10.33 -21.41
CA ARG A 266 -2.52 10.04 -22.59
C ARG A 266 -1.12 9.57 -22.17
N ILE A 267 -0.63 8.49 -22.81
CA ILE A 267 0.73 8.00 -22.60
C ILE A 267 1.72 9.03 -23.14
N LEU A 268 2.59 9.53 -22.25
CA LEU A 268 3.65 10.49 -22.56
C LEU A 268 4.94 9.79 -22.94
N GLY A 269 5.21 8.64 -22.33
CA GLY A 269 6.41 7.85 -22.60
C GLY A 269 6.45 6.56 -21.79
N ARG A 270 7.44 5.74 -22.08
CA ARG A 270 7.75 4.53 -21.29
C ARG A 270 9.23 4.24 -21.32
N GLN A 271 9.72 3.64 -20.24
CA GLN A 271 11.10 3.21 -20.13
C GLN A 271 11.19 1.85 -19.44
N ARG A 272 11.98 0.94 -19.95
CA ARG A 272 12.28 -0.32 -19.28
C ARG A 272 13.38 -0.08 -18.24
N VAL A 273 13.08 -0.38 -16.98
CA VAL A 273 13.99 -0.11 -15.84
C VAL A 273 14.42 -1.39 -15.13
N ALA A 274 13.71 -2.49 -15.34
CA ALA A 274 14.00 -3.79 -14.75
C ALA A 274 13.85 -4.91 -15.79
N LYS A 275 14.46 -6.07 -15.55
CA LYS A 275 14.22 -7.28 -16.35
C LYS A 275 12.99 -8.03 -15.86
N GLY A 276 12.75 -8.00 -14.54
CA GLY A 276 11.58 -8.56 -13.87
C GLY A 276 10.46 -7.54 -13.71
N CYS A 277 9.35 -7.97 -13.11
CA CYS A 277 8.18 -7.13 -12.86
C CYS A 277 8.45 -5.99 -11.86
N ILE A 278 7.68 -4.92 -11.97
CA ILE A 278 7.58 -3.86 -10.97
C ILE A 278 6.30 -4.14 -10.19
N GLN A 279 6.41 -4.48 -8.91
CA GLN A 279 5.26 -4.82 -8.06
C GLN A 279 4.91 -3.69 -7.09
N ALA A 280 5.92 -2.99 -6.60
CA ALA A 280 5.71 -1.88 -5.69
C ALA A 280 5.28 -0.62 -6.45
N GLN A 281 4.37 0.13 -5.89
CA GLN A 281 4.04 1.47 -6.38
C GLN A 281 5.32 2.31 -6.47
N PRO A 282 5.57 3.03 -7.57
CA PRO A 282 6.68 3.95 -7.68
C PRO A 282 6.67 4.98 -6.55
N LEU A 283 7.81 5.19 -5.91
CA LEU A 283 7.95 6.18 -4.84
C LEU A 283 8.37 7.52 -5.44
N VAL A 284 7.62 8.57 -5.13
CA VAL A 284 7.97 9.93 -5.52
C VAL A 284 8.49 10.71 -4.32
N ALA A 285 9.72 11.19 -4.41
CA ALA A 285 10.35 11.99 -3.37
C ALA A 285 11.23 13.08 -4.00
N GLY A 286 11.06 14.34 -3.57
CA GLY A 286 11.85 15.47 -4.08
C GLY A 286 11.75 15.68 -5.59
N GLY A 287 10.60 15.36 -6.22
CA GLY A 287 10.40 15.46 -7.67
C GLY A 287 11.09 14.35 -8.49
N ARG A 288 11.67 13.35 -7.83
CA ARG A 288 12.29 12.16 -8.44
C ARG A 288 11.38 10.95 -8.26
N VAL A 289 11.49 9.99 -9.15
CA VAL A 289 10.70 8.74 -9.12
C VAL A 289 11.65 7.58 -8.86
N PHE A 290 11.44 6.88 -7.76
CA PHE A 290 12.20 5.68 -7.42
C PHE A 290 11.37 4.44 -7.70
N VAL A 291 11.95 3.50 -8.44
CA VAL A 291 11.30 2.25 -8.85
C VAL A 291 12.16 1.07 -8.46
N LEU A 292 11.57 0.10 -7.82
CA LEU A 292 12.21 -1.17 -7.45
C LEU A 292 11.71 -2.29 -8.35
N GLY A 293 12.61 -2.90 -9.13
CA GLY A 293 12.32 -4.12 -9.88
C GLY A 293 12.40 -5.36 -8.99
N ALA A 294 11.61 -6.37 -9.28
CA ALA A 294 11.61 -7.64 -8.52
C ALA A 294 12.95 -8.40 -8.63
N ASP A 295 13.75 -8.13 -9.66
CA ASP A 295 15.09 -8.67 -9.88
C ASP A 295 16.20 -7.84 -9.20
N GLY A 296 15.84 -6.82 -8.43
CA GLY A 296 16.69 -6.10 -7.49
C GLY A 296 17.18 -4.71 -7.84
N PRO A 297 17.12 -4.19 -9.10
CA PRO A 297 17.57 -2.82 -9.33
C PRO A 297 16.61 -1.81 -8.70
N LEU A 298 17.17 -0.88 -7.91
CA LEU A 298 16.50 0.37 -7.55
C LEU A 298 16.94 1.42 -8.57
N VAL A 299 15.99 1.92 -9.34
CA VAL A 299 16.23 2.91 -10.39
C VAL A 299 15.60 4.23 -9.98
N ASP A 300 16.37 5.29 -10.17
CA ASP A 300 15.91 6.65 -10.00
C ASP A 300 15.72 7.30 -11.38
N LEU A 301 14.52 7.79 -11.59
CA LEU A 301 14.11 8.44 -12.83
C LEU A 301 13.86 9.91 -12.55
N ALA A 302 14.58 10.78 -13.26
CA ALA A 302 14.17 12.18 -13.33
C ALA A 302 12.90 12.26 -14.19
N ALA A 303 11.86 12.92 -13.70
CA ALA A 303 10.56 13.02 -14.40
C ALA A 303 10.67 13.61 -15.83
N ALA A 304 11.77 14.31 -16.14
CA ALA A 304 12.06 14.87 -17.45
C ALA A 304 12.66 13.86 -18.47
N HIS A 305 12.98 12.61 -18.06
CA HIS A 305 13.70 11.64 -18.89
C HIS A 305 12.82 10.45 -19.33
N VAL A 306 11.54 10.43 -18.96
CA VAL A 306 10.58 9.42 -19.41
C VAL A 306 9.79 10.01 -20.58
N GLY A 307 10.50 10.36 -21.64
CA GLY A 307 9.92 10.90 -22.85
C GLY A 307 10.43 10.14 -24.08
#